data_77a44da84c12deeb2df50f40c825e85b
#
_entry.id   77a44da84c12deeb2df50f40c825e85b
#
_cell.length_a   1.000
_cell.length_b   1.000
_cell.length_c   1.000
_cell.angle_alpha   90.00
_cell.angle_beta   90.00
_cell.angle_gamma   90.00
#
_symmetry.space_group_name_H-M   'P 1'
#
loop_
_entity.id
_entity.type
_entity.pdbx_description
1 polymer ?
#
loop_
_entity_poly.entity_id
_entity_poly.type
_entity_poly.pdbx_seq_one_letter_code
_entity_poly.pdbx_strand_id
1 'polypeptide(L)'
;MKRHRFLLPTVATALLFLGLNSLTFAADSTTKKLDEDQMAQADCVGCHINVNPGIVKQHMEGPHANTKKVEDEVRCHDCHGVDHKTMDDVEKASMPTPEICGECHKKQARQHRDGKHNLAWLAMKSQIAWHGQPGSITEQGYRGCSGCHKIGEKGLLAATQGNLGDVKRDGGKEAATYRYGNAQCDACHTRHSFKASEAMDPRACSNCHMGFDHPQWEMYTSAKHGIVWQIEGHVNEGGRAPTCQTCHLSEGDHEVRTAWGFLGLRIPTKENVLALIDVAPSLKEPLAKLAGLLPSGHYMDVDDDPQWTFDRALILQAAGILDASLQPTERFIEIVVQGEAARGPEAFNAERKKMKATCNKCHAQGFVNEHFKASDEIIKAADHEFAKAISAVQALYKDGILEKPEGWEYAPDLLQYYEAKTSIEQELYLIMLEYRQRTFQGAFHASNDYMHWYGWAPLKTAVNTILEEAKRMRAEHDSKKMAAK
;
A
#
# COMPACT_ATOMS: atom_id res chain seq x y z
N MET A 1 -11.87 -58.63 -18.41
CA MET A 1 -10.43 -58.81 -18.60
C MET A 1 -10.10 -58.64 -20.09
N LYS A 2 -9.59 -57.48 -20.49
CA LYS A 2 -8.92 -57.29 -21.79
C LYS A 2 -7.77 -56.32 -21.54
N ARG A 3 -6.52 -56.82 -21.69
CA ARG A 3 -5.28 -56.08 -21.57
C ARG A 3 -5.07 -55.34 -22.89
N HIS A 4 -4.97 -54.05 -22.89
CA HIS A 4 -4.43 -53.26 -24.01
C HIS A 4 -2.95 -53.03 -23.80
N ARG A 5 -2.12 -53.56 -24.67
CA ARG A 5 -0.70 -53.30 -24.83
C ARG A 5 -0.50 -51.96 -25.52
N PHE A 6 0.15 -51.03 -24.88
CA PHE A 6 0.68 -49.82 -25.52
C PHE A 6 2.05 -50.15 -26.16
N LEU A 7 2.13 -49.95 -27.46
CA LEU A 7 3.37 -49.94 -28.22
C LEU A 7 4.02 -48.56 -28.11
N LEU A 8 5.28 -48.51 -27.66
CA LEU A 8 6.14 -47.31 -27.72
C LEU A 8 6.66 -47.20 -29.16
N PRO A 9 6.67 -46.01 -29.77
CA PRO A 9 7.47 -45.78 -30.97
C PRO A 9 8.89 -45.37 -30.58
N THR A 10 9.84 -46.09 -31.13
CA THR A 10 11.27 -45.77 -31.14
C THR A 10 11.50 -44.46 -31.89
N VAL A 11 12.03 -43.43 -31.17
CA VAL A 11 12.50 -42.19 -31.79
C VAL A 11 13.94 -42.35 -32.17
N ALA A 12 14.21 -42.35 -33.46
CA ALA A 12 15.54 -42.33 -34.02
C ALA A 12 16.19 -40.96 -33.76
N THR A 13 17.33 -40.98 -33.11
CA THR A 13 18.17 -39.81 -32.83
C THR A 13 18.89 -39.39 -34.11
N ALA A 14 18.42 -38.34 -34.76
CA ALA A 14 19.15 -37.64 -35.83
C ALA A 14 20.09 -36.62 -35.20
N LEU A 15 21.38 -36.88 -35.20
CA LEU A 15 22.44 -35.93 -34.91
C LEU A 15 22.54 -34.91 -36.05
N LEU A 16 21.97 -33.70 -35.85
CA LEU A 16 22.24 -32.55 -36.70
C LEU A 16 23.48 -31.82 -36.16
N PHE A 17 24.59 -31.93 -36.90
CA PHE A 17 25.72 -31.04 -36.77
C PHE A 17 25.30 -29.62 -37.12
N LEU A 18 25.06 -28.75 -36.13
CA LEU A 18 25.01 -27.30 -36.36
C LEU A 18 26.42 -26.76 -36.41
N GLY A 19 26.82 -26.37 -37.61
CA GLY A 19 28.08 -25.68 -37.86
C GLY A 19 28.15 -24.38 -37.07
N LEU A 20 29.21 -24.21 -36.30
CA LEU A 20 29.62 -22.91 -35.76
C LEU A 20 29.90 -21.97 -36.94
N ASN A 21 28.92 -21.11 -37.25
CA ASN A 21 29.19 -19.93 -38.01
C ASN A 21 29.91 -18.93 -37.09
N SER A 22 31.23 -18.88 -37.19
CA SER A 22 32.02 -17.78 -36.67
C SER A 22 31.57 -16.50 -37.39
N LEU A 23 30.74 -15.69 -36.72
CA LEU A 23 30.50 -14.33 -37.13
C LEU A 23 31.83 -13.55 -36.92
N THR A 24 32.65 -13.52 -37.95
CA THR A 24 33.73 -12.56 -38.08
C THR A 24 33.06 -11.17 -38.27
N PHE A 25 33.01 -10.38 -37.20
CA PHE A 25 32.76 -8.96 -37.34
C PHE A 25 33.89 -8.38 -38.16
N ALA A 26 33.60 -8.02 -39.41
CA ALA A 26 34.46 -7.14 -40.19
C ALA A 26 34.53 -5.81 -39.45
N ALA A 27 35.70 -5.49 -38.91
CA ALA A 27 35.99 -4.21 -38.33
C ALA A 27 36.00 -3.19 -39.48
N ASP A 28 34.94 -2.43 -39.62
CA ASP A 28 34.90 -1.24 -40.41
C ASP A 28 35.73 -0.18 -39.68
N SER A 29 36.90 0.14 -40.24
CA SER A 29 37.92 0.99 -39.63
C SER A 29 37.63 2.50 -39.87
N THR A 30 36.46 2.94 -39.49
CA THR A 30 36.23 4.36 -39.20
C THR A 30 36.15 4.53 -37.68
N THR A 31 37.32 4.60 -37.04
CA THR A 31 37.44 4.92 -35.62
C THR A 31 37.02 6.36 -35.39
N LYS A 32 35.69 6.55 -35.24
CA LYS A 32 35.15 7.74 -34.59
C LYS A 32 35.67 7.67 -33.15
N LYS A 33 36.48 8.62 -32.71
CA LYS A 33 36.89 8.72 -31.31
C LYS A 33 35.61 8.79 -30.47
N LEU A 34 35.43 7.84 -29.57
CA LEU A 34 34.38 7.88 -28.59
C LEU A 34 34.59 9.11 -27.72
N ASP A 35 33.52 9.82 -27.38
CA ASP A 35 33.57 10.84 -26.35
C ASP A 35 33.78 10.23 -24.95
N GLU A 36 34.03 11.04 -23.93
CA GLU A 36 34.33 10.57 -22.58
C GLU A 36 33.18 9.73 -22.00
N ASP A 37 31.94 10.07 -22.31
CA ASP A 37 30.75 9.35 -21.85
C ASP A 37 30.61 7.99 -22.54
N GLN A 38 30.90 7.91 -23.83
CA GLN A 38 30.87 6.66 -24.57
C GLN A 38 31.99 5.72 -24.09
N MET A 39 33.14 6.26 -23.71
CA MET A 39 34.24 5.48 -23.13
C MET A 39 33.84 4.94 -21.74
N ALA A 40 33.23 5.76 -20.88
CA ALA A 40 32.75 5.32 -19.56
C ALA A 40 31.70 4.22 -19.69
N GLN A 41 30.75 4.35 -20.63
CA GLN A 41 29.77 3.30 -20.90
C GLN A 41 30.41 1.99 -21.39
N ALA A 42 31.42 2.09 -22.28
CA ALA A 42 32.12 0.93 -22.79
C ALA A 42 32.85 0.18 -21.67
N ASP A 43 33.45 0.87 -20.71
CA ASP A 43 34.11 0.28 -19.55
C ASP A 43 33.11 -0.44 -18.65
N CYS A 44 31.97 0.16 -18.32
CA CYS A 44 30.92 -0.49 -17.53
C CYS A 44 30.42 -1.77 -18.20
N VAL A 45 30.06 -1.68 -19.49
CA VAL A 45 29.56 -2.82 -20.26
C VAL A 45 30.63 -3.91 -20.40
N GLY A 46 31.89 -3.55 -20.66
CA GLY A 46 33.00 -4.49 -20.81
C GLY A 46 33.21 -5.37 -19.59
N CYS A 47 33.02 -4.82 -18.40
CA CYS A 47 33.10 -5.57 -17.16
C CYS A 47 31.80 -6.33 -16.87
N HIS A 48 30.67 -5.62 -16.87
CA HIS A 48 29.38 -6.16 -16.44
C HIS A 48 28.78 -7.19 -17.39
N ILE A 49 29.18 -7.23 -18.68
CA ILE A 49 28.79 -8.29 -19.61
C ILE A 49 29.26 -9.68 -19.14
N ASN A 50 30.34 -9.73 -18.39
CA ASN A 50 30.89 -10.97 -17.82
C ASN A 50 30.44 -11.25 -16.39
N VAL A 51 30.20 -10.20 -15.60
CA VAL A 51 29.85 -10.31 -14.18
C VAL A 51 28.33 -10.39 -13.97
N ASN A 52 27.58 -9.55 -14.67
CA ASN A 52 26.12 -9.43 -14.55
C ASN A 52 25.47 -9.32 -15.94
N PRO A 53 25.60 -10.28 -16.84
CA PRO A 53 25.15 -10.18 -18.24
C PRO A 53 23.64 -9.84 -18.37
N GLY A 54 22.84 -10.27 -17.41
CA GLY A 54 21.41 -9.97 -17.38
C GLY A 54 21.12 -8.49 -17.25
N ILE A 55 21.88 -7.75 -16.46
CA ILE A 55 21.73 -6.29 -16.28
C ILE A 55 22.03 -5.58 -17.60
N VAL A 56 23.14 -5.92 -18.24
CA VAL A 56 23.54 -5.34 -19.53
C VAL A 56 22.50 -5.62 -20.59
N LYS A 57 22.06 -6.88 -20.71
CA LYS A 57 21.02 -7.27 -21.67
C LYS A 57 19.71 -6.48 -21.46
N GLN A 58 19.22 -6.42 -20.24
CA GLN A 58 17.97 -5.71 -19.92
C GLN A 58 18.07 -4.21 -20.25
N HIS A 59 19.19 -3.58 -19.91
CA HIS A 59 19.43 -2.18 -20.25
C HIS A 59 19.45 -1.98 -21.77
N MET A 60 20.23 -2.77 -22.51
CA MET A 60 20.34 -2.68 -23.96
C MET A 60 19.02 -2.94 -24.70
N GLU A 61 18.12 -3.72 -24.13
CA GLU A 61 16.76 -3.96 -24.65
C GLU A 61 15.72 -2.94 -24.16
N GLY A 62 16.09 -2.09 -23.21
CA GLY A 62 15.21 -1.12 -22.56
C GLY A 62 15.11 0.21 -23.33
N PRO A 63 14.13 1.05 -22.99
CA PRO A 63 13.92 2.34 -23.64
C PRO A 63 15.05 3.34 -23.40
N HIS A 64 15.80 3.22 -22.29
CA HIS A 64 16.90 4.13 -21.97
C HIS A 64 18.09 3.97 -22.91
N ALA A 65 18.37 2.76 -23.38
CA ALA A 65 19.41 2.51 -24.39
C ALA A 65 18.90 2.62 -25.83
N ASN A 66 17.58 2.62 -26.05
CA ASN A 66 16.97 2.64 -27.38
C ASN A 66 16.17 3.92 -27.62
N THR A 67 16.79 5.04 -27.43
CA THR A 67 16.21 6.36 -27.68
C THR A 67 16.23 6.70 -29.18
N LYS A 68 15.40 7.64 -29.60
CA LYS A 68 15.37 8.09 -31.02
C LYS A 68 16.62 8.83 -31.42
N LYS A 69 17.34 9.40 -30.48
CA LYS A 69 18.56 10.15 -30.66
C LYS A 69 19.63 9.64 -29.71
N VAL A 70 20.85 9.51 -30.23
CA VAL A 70 21.97 9.01 -29.41
C VAL A 70 22.29 9.94 -28.23
N GLU A 71 22.06 11.24 -28.39
CA GLU A 71 22.24 12.25 -27.34
C GLU A 71 21.27 12.12 -26.17
N ASP A 72 20.11 11.44 -26.36
CA ASP A 72 19.10 11.18 -25.36
C ASP A 72 19.30 9.79 -24.70
N GLU A 73 20.34 9.04 -25.09
CA GLU A 73 20.63 7.73 -24.51
C GLU A 73 21.08 7.86 -23.06
N VAL A 74 20.41 7.12 -22.16
CA VAL A 74 20.76 7.06 -20.74
C VAL A 74 21.72 5.91 -20.52
N ARG A 75 22.87 6.20 -19.94
CA ARG A 75 23.97 5.27 -19.75
C ARG A 75 24.05 4.79 -18.31
N CYS A 76 24.83 3.75 -18.04
CA CYS A 76 25.00 3.18 -16.70
C CYS A 76 25.42 4.25 -15.68
N HIS A 77 26.36 5.10 -16.04
CA HIS A 77 26.92 6.11 -15.15
C HIS A 77 25.98 7.28 -14.87
N ASP A 78 25.00 7.57 -15.73
CA ASP A 78 24.00 8.61 -15.49
C ASP A 78 23.17 8.29 -14.24
N CYS A 79 23.03 7.00 -13.92
CA CYS A 79 22.32 6.53 -12.74
C CYS A 79 23.26 6.13 -11.60
N HIS A 80 24.40 5.50 -11.90
CA HIS A 80 25.29 4.87 -10.92
C HIS A 80 26.54 5.66 -10.60
N GLY A 81 26.80 6.78 -11.33
CA GLY A 81 28.02 7.56 -11.20
C GLY A 81 29.23 6.86 -11.83
N VAL A 82 30.38 7.50 -11.70
CA VAL A 82 31.66 7.06 -12.34
C VAL A 82 32.72 6.58 -11.33
N ASP A 83 32.42 6.56 -10.05
CA ASP A 83 33.40 6.32 -9.00
C ASP A 83 33.73 4.84 -8.79
N HIS A 84 32.84 3.94 -9.17
CA HIS A 84 33.04 2.50 -9.16
C HIS A 84 33.90 2.08 -10.36
N LYS A 85 35.05 1.45 -10.12
CA LYS A 85 36.01 1.06 -11.14
C LYS A 85 36.43 -0.40 -11.07
N THR A 86 36.35 -1.02 -9.90
CA THR A 86 36.86 -2.37 -9.64
C THR A 86 35.91 -3.19 -8.77
N MET A 87 36.15 -4.48 -8.66
CA MET A 87 35.39 -5.36 -7.76
C MET A 87 35.55 -5.00 -6.27
N ASP A 88 36.61 -4.28 -5.92
CA ASP A 88 36.92 -3.93 -4.53
C ASP A 88 36.28 -2.62 -4.08
N ASP A 89 35.64 -1.87 -5.00
CA ASP A 89 35.06 -0.57 -4.72
C ASP A 89 33.56 -0.49 -5.12
N VAL A 90 32.87 -1.61 -5.05
CA VAL A 90 31.43 -1.73 -5.43
C VAL A 90 30.52 -0.80 -4.62
N GLU A 91 30.92 -0.41 -3.41
CA GLU A 91 30.19 0.52 -2.57
C GLU A 91 30.18 1.95 -3.12
N LYS A 92 31.10 2.30 -4.03
CA LYS A 92 31.14 3.59 -4.70
C LYS A 92 30.10 3.75 -5.80
N ALA A 93 29.55 2.63 -6.33
CA ALA A 93 28.45 2.72 -7.28
C ALA A 93 27.22 3.33 -6.59
N SER A 94 26.72 4.43 -7.11
CA SER A 94 25.51 5.08 -6.60
C SER A 94 24.30 4.15 -6.79
N MET A 95 23.39 4.13 -5.80
CA MET A 95 22.08 3.51 -5.97
C MET A 95 21.08 4.61 -6.31
N PRO A 96 20.46 4.54 -7.51
CA PRO A 96 19.55 5.57 -7.97
C PRO A 96 18.38 5.82 -7.02
N THR A 97 18.04 7.08 -6.87
CA THR A 97 16.91 7.57 -6.07
C THR A 97 15.88 8.24 -6.99
N PRO A 98 14.66 8.54 -6.53
CA PRO A 98 13.69 9.30 -7.32
C PRO A 98 14.20 10.65 -7.79
N GLU A 99 15.16 11.26 -7.10
CA GLU A 99 15.80 12.52 -7.49
C GLU A 99 16.56 12.37 -8.81
N ILE A 100 17.37 11.31 -8.91
CA ILE A 100 18.13 11.00 -10.14
C ILE A 100 17.16 10.77 -11.30
N CYS A 101 16.12 9.97 -11.09
CA CYS A 101 15.07 9.77 -12.09
C CYS A 101 14.41 11.11 -12.46
N GLY A 102 14.22 11.98 -11.48
CA GLY A 102 13.57 13.28 -11.58
C GLY A 102 14.37 14.32 -12.38
N GLU A 103 15.65 14.12 -12.62
CA GLU A 103 16.44 15.02 -13.49
C GLU A 103 15.85 15.08 -14.90
N CYS A 104 15.37 13.96 -15.41
CA CYS A 104 14.67 13.84 -16.69
C CYS A 104 13.14 13.72 -16.50
N HIS A 105 12.65 12.90 -15.57
CA HIS A 105 11.24 12.61 -15.31
C HIS A 105 10.62 13.53 -14.25
N LYS A 106 10.81 14.85 -14.40
CA LYS A 106 10.45 15.88 -13.39
C LYS A 106 9.00 15.83 -12.93
N LYS A 107 8.05 15.61 -13.87
CA LYS A 107 6.62 15.54 -13.55
C LYS A 107 6.33 14.32 -12.68
N GLN A 108 6.79 13.15 -13.07
CA GLN A 108 6.53 11.89 -12.41
C GLN A 108 7.17 11.86 -11.01
N ALA A 109 8.42 12.31 -10.89
CA ALA A 109 9.12 12.41 -9.60
C ALA A 109 8.40 13.36 -8.64
N ARG A 110 7.90 14.51 -9.12
CA ARG A 110 7.10 15.42 -8.31
C ARG A 110 5.79 14.76 -7.86
N GLN A 111 5.04 14.14 -8.78
CA GLN A 111 3.78 13.45 -8.46
C GLN A 111 3.99 12.30 -7.47
N HIS A 112 5.03 11.48 -7.66
CA HIS A 112 5.39 10.44 -6.70
C HIS A 112 5.70 11.03 -5.32
N ARG A 113 6.44 12.14 -5.26
CA ARG A 113 6.75 12.87 -4.04
C ARG A 113 5.48 13.32 -3.30
N ASP A 114 4.52 13.85 -4.05
CA ASP A 114 3.27 14.37 -3.51
C ASP A 114 2.25 13.24 -3.28
N GLY A 115 2.54 12.03 -3.74
CA GLY A 115 1.67 10.86 -3.72
C GLY A 115 1.71 10.06 -2.42
N LYS A 116 0.78 9.08 -2.32
CA LYS A 116 0.66 8.25 -1.12
C LYS A 116 1.79 7.25 -0.94
N HIS A 117 2.35 6.72 -2.01
CA HIS A 117 3.47 5.79 -1.90
C HIS A 117 4.65 6.39 -1.14
N ASN A 118 4.86 7.68 -1.29
CA ASN A 118 5.92 8.38 -0.61
C ASN A 118 5.72 8.53 0.91
N LEU A 119 4.49 8.34 1.38
CA LEU A 119 4.14 8.35 2.80
C LEU A 119 4.06 6.94 3.41
N ALA A 120 4.25 5.90 2.61
CA ALA A 120 4.05 4.51 3.04
C ALA A 120 4.95 4.11 4.21
N TRP A 121 6.21 4.55 4.21
CA TRP A 121 7.14 4.26 5.29
C TRP A 121 6.82 5.04 6.58
N LEU A 122 6.39 6.29 6.43
CA LEU A 122 5.91 7.08 7.57
C LEU A 122 4.68 6.43 8.22
N ALA A 123 3.75 5.95 7.42
CA ALA A 123 2.58 5.24 7.91
C ALA A 123 2.96 3.97 8.70
N MET A 124 4.00 3.24 8.27
CA MET A 124 4.52 2.09 9.04
C MET A 124 5.18 2.50 10.34
N LYS A 125 5.99 3.55 10.33
CA LYS A 125 6.67 4.04 11.54
C LYS A 125 5.70 4.54 12.61
N SER A 126 4.52 5.01 12.23
CA SER A 126 3.47 5.39 13.17
C SER A 126 2.77 4.19 13.83
N GLN A 127 2.98 2.96 13.34
CA GLN A 127 2.41 1.75 13.91
C GLN A 127 3.27 1.28 15.09
N ILE A 128 2.76 1.38 16.30
CA ILE A 128 3.50 1.01 17.53
C ILE A 128 3.89 -0.46 17.53
N ALA A 129 3.03 -1.33 17.03
CA ALA A 129 3.30 -2.75 16.88
C ALA A 129 4.58 -3.05 16.08
N TRP A 130 4.96 -2.17 15.16
CA TRP A 130 6.16 -2.31 14.35
C TRP A 130 7.45 -2.17 15.20
N HIS A 131 7.46 -1.27 16.19
CA HIS A 131 8.63 -0.98 17.02
C HIS A 131 9.06 -2.17 17.91
N GLY A 132 8.13 -3.04 18.27
CA GLY A 132 8.41 -4.25 19.06
C GLY A 132 8.95 -5.44 18.27
N GLN A 133 9.04 -5.35 16.93
CA GLN A 133 9.41 -6.48 16.10
C GLN A 133 10.91 -6.53 15.80
N PRO A 134 11.50 -7.73 15.61
CA PRO A 134 12.89 -7.85 15.20
C PRO A 134 13.16 -7.12 13.87
N GLY A 135 14.28 -6.40 13.77
CA GLY A 135 14.68 -5.68 12.56
C GLY A 135 14.75 -6.57 11.31
N SER A 136 15.04 -7.87 11.47
CA SER A 136 15.01 -8.85 10.38
C SER A 136 13.63 -9.04 9.75
N ILE A 137 12.57 -8.75 10.49
CA ILE A 137 11.18 -8.83 10.00
C ILE A 137 10.70 -7.48 9.46
N THR A 138 11.20 -6.37 10.01
CA THR A 138 10.67 -5.04 9.74
C THR A 138 11.50 -4.20 8.78
N GLU A 139 12.82 -4.13 8.99
CA GLU A 139 13.67 -3.12 8.37
C GLU A 139 14.77 -3.63 7.43
N GLN A 140 15.03 -4.92 7.39
CA GLN A 140 16.20 -5.43 6.66
C GLN A 140 15.97 -5.57 5.15
N GLY A 141 16.39 -4.56 4.42
CA GLY A 141 16.47 -4.54 2.96
C GLY A 141 15.08 -4.65 2.29
N TYR A 142 14.98 -5.59 1.37
CA TYR A 142 13.72 -5.94 0.67
C TYR A 142 12.90 -7.00 1.41
N ARG A 143 13.19 -7.25 2.68
CA ARG A 143 12.51 -8.27 3.51
C ARG A 143 11.57 -7.59 4.49
N GLY A 144 10.60 -8.36 4.96
CA GLY A 144 9.63 -7.88 5.94
C GLY A 144 8.85 -6.66 5.45
N CYS A 145 8.40 -5.85 6.38
CA CYS A 145 7.57 -4.67 6.10
C CYS A 145 8.23 -3.67 5.15
N SER A 146 9.55 -3.49 5.28
CA SER A 146 10.29 -2.56 4.43
C SER A 146 10.33 -2.96 2.95
N GLY A 147 10.15 -4.24 2.64
CA GLY A 147 10.12 -4.72 1.26
C GLY A 147 9.02 -4.08 0.42
N CYS A 148 7.88 -3.76 1.05
CA CYS A 148 6.75 -3.10 0.40
C CYS A 148 6.66 -1.62 0.79
N HIS A 149 6.84 -1.29 2.08
CA HIS A 149 6.54 0.05 2.61
C HIS A 149 7.65 1.09 2.39
N LYS A 150 8.89 0.69 2.10
CA LYS A 150 9.97 1.64 1.74
C LYS A 150 9.92 2.13 0.27
N ILE A 151 8.80 2.01 -0.38
CA ILE A 151 8.56 2.61 -1.71
C ILE A 151 8.64 4.15 -1.67
N GLY A 152 8.49 4.75 -0.49
CA GLY A 152 8.74 6.15 -0.24
C GLY A 152 9.39 6.32 1.14
N GLU A 153 10.57 6.90 1.19
CA GLU A 153 11.36 7.08 2.43
C GLU A 153 11.24 8.48 3.04
N LYS A 154 10.10 9.13 2.93
CA LYS A 154 9.95 10.44 3.55
C LYS A 154 9.66 10.36 5.04
N GLY A 155 10.46 11.09 5.80
CA GLY A 155 10.04 11.60 7.08
C GLY A 155 9.09 12.80 6.89
N LEU A 156 8.26 13.06 7.88
CA LEU A 156 7.33 14.18 7.88
C LEU A 156 7.98 15.54 7.56
N LEU A 157 9.13 15.82 8.18
CA LEU A 157 9.87 17.07 7.96
C LEU A 157 10.29 17.22 6.49
N ALA A 158 10.66 16.13 5.82
CA ALA A 158 10.99 16.16 4.42
C ALA A 158 9.75 16.44 3.53
N ALA A 159 8.59 15.87 3.90
CA ALA A 159 7.34 16.10 3.19
C ALA A 159 6.86 17.55 3.31
N THR A 160 7.00 18.16 4.49
CA THR A 160 6.54 19.53 4.76
C THR A 160 7.52 20.61 4.26
N GLN A 161 8.80 20.31 4.20
CA GLN A 161 9.84 21.28 3.79
C GLN A 161 10.19 21.21 2.29
N GLY A 162 9.55 20.33 1.53
CA GLY A 162 9.85 20.14 0.11
C GLY A 162 11.20 19.47 -0.16
N ASN A 163 11.96 19.17 0.88
CA ASN A 163 13.16 18.38 0.80
C ASN A 163 12.79 16.91 0.82
N LEU A 164 13.05 16.22 -0.28
CA LEU A 164 13.13 14.76 -0.33
C LEU A 164 14.31 14.24 0.49
N GLY A 165 14.70 15.09 1.45
CA GLY A 165 15.85 15.02 2.26
C GLY A 165 16.36 13.66 2.44
N ASP A 166 17.59 13.57 2.29
CA ASP A 166 18.42 12.74 3.08
C ASP A 166 17.74 12.47 4.42
N VAL A 167 16.92 11.44 4.51
CA VAL A 167 16.98 10.64 5.70
C VAL A 167 18.44 10.22 5.70
N LYS A 168 19.30 11.03 6.31
CA LYS A 168 20.66 10.63 6.62
C LYS A 168 20.49 9.32 7.32
N ARG A 169 20.73 8.26 6.59
CA ARG A 169 20.74 6.92 7.10
C ARG A 169 21.79 6.97 8.19
N ASP A 170 21.31 6.97 9.43
CA ASP A 170 22.14 7.19 10.60
C ASP A 170 23.39 6.32 10.52
N GLY A 171 24.54 6.95 10.28
CA GLY A 171 25.85 6.37 10.50
C GLY A 171 26.37 5.36 9.50
N GLY A 172 25.95 5.32 8.26
CA GLY A 172 26.64 4.57 7.18
C GLY A 172 26.49 3.03 7.21
N LYS A 173 26.22 2.43 8.37
CA LYS A 173 26.02 0.97 8.50
C LYS A 173 24.66 0.51 7.99
N GLU A 174 23.61 1.27 8.23
CA GLU A 174 22.28 0.98 7.67
C GLU A 174 22.24 1.15 6.16
N ALA A 175 22.96 2.13 5.62
CA ALA A 175 23.04 2.33 4.18
C ALA A 175 23.56 1.09 3.43
N ALA A 176 24.53 0.37 4.00
CA ALA A 176 25.06 -0.86 3.41
C ALA A 176 24.04 -2.01 3.45
N THR A 177 23.26 -2.11 4.53
CA THR A 177 22.26 -3.19 4.70
C THR A 177 21.06 -3.02 3.77
N TYR A 178 20.68 -1.78 3.43
CA TYR A 178 19.52 -1.46 2.59
C TYR A 178 19.88 -1.00 1.18
N ARG A 179 21.13 -1.13 0.79
CA ARG A 179 21.63 -0.68 -0.51
C ARG A 179 20.87 -1.28 -1.70
N TYR A 180 20.45 -2.53 -1.57
CA TYR A 180 19.69 -3.25 -2.58
C TYR A 180 18.28 -3.53 -2.06
N GLY A 181 17.26 -3.07 -2.71
CA GLY A 181 15.88 -3.45 -2.43
C GLY A 181 15.00 -2.37 -1.80
N ASN A 182 15.45 -1.14 -1.78
CA ASN A 182 14.55 -0.03 -1.50
C ASN A 182 13.78 0.24 -2.78
N ALA A 183 12.55 -0.26 -2.81
CA ALA A 183 11.64 -0.02 -3.89
C ALA A 183 11.27 1.46 -3.91
N GLN A 184 11.43 2.07 -5.05
CA GLN A 184 11.01 3.44 -5.34
C GLN A 184 10.37 3.44 -6.74
N CYS A 185 10.89 4.20 -7.69
CA CYS A 185 10.41 4.14 -9.07
C CYS A 185 10.55 2.72 -9.67
N ASP A 186 11.62 2.03 -9.31
CA ASP A 186 11.92 0.67 -9.77
C ASP A 186 11.09 -0.45 -9.12
N ALA A 187 10.21 -0.10 -8.18
CA ALA A 187 9.20 -1.05 -7.69
C ALA A 187 8.18 -1.42 -8.78
N CYS A 188 7.87 -0.45 -9.64
CA CYS A 188 6.94 -0.63 -10.75
C CYS A 188 7.66 -0.69 -12.11
N HIS A 189 8.73 0.11 -12.28
CA HIS A 189 9.57 0.14 -13.48
C HIS A 189 10.78 -0.76 -13.29
N THR A 190 10.63 -2.04 -13.60
CA THR A 190 11.61 -3.08 -13.29
C THR A 190 13.00 -2.77 -13.84
N ARG A 191 13.99 -2.76 -12.95
CA ARG A 191 15.41 -2.64 -13.28
C ARG A 191 15.85 -3.84 -14.14
N HIS A 192 16.60 -3.70 -15.13
CA HIS A 192 17.15 -2.51 -15.82
C HIS A 192 16.45 -2.30 -17.15
N SER A 193 15.33 -3.03 -17.38
CA SER A 193 14.56 -2.93 -18.60
C SER A 193 13.75 -1.62 -18.67
N PHE A 194 13.20 -1.17 -17.55
CA PHE A 194 12.38 0.04 -17.41
C PHE A 194 11.27 0.17 -18.45
N LYS A 195 10.78 -0.94 -18.99
CA LYS A 195 9.72 -0.97 -20.01
C LYS A 195 8.39 -0.50 -19.40
N ALA A 196 7.75 0.46 -20.04
CA ALA A 196 6.44 0.94 -19.62
C ALA A 196 5.38 -0.18 -19.62
N SER A 197 5.50 -1.17 -20.52
CA SER A 197 4.61 -2.33 -20.56
C SER A 197 4.64 -3.16 -19.27
N GLU A 198 5.80 -3.30 -18.62
CA GLU A 198 5.93 -3.99 -17.34
C GLU A 198 5.22 -3.20 -16.23
N ALA A 199 5.42 -1.87 -16.18
CA ALA A 199 4.77 -1.01 -15.20
C ALA A 199 3.26 -0.87 -15.43
N MET A 200 2.77 -1.11 -16.64
CA MET A 200 1.34 -1.09 -17.00
C MET A 200 0.63 -2.43 -16.76
N ASP A 201 1.37 -3.49 -16.49
CA ASP A 201 0.79 -4.77 -16.09
C ASP A 201 0.29 -4.68 -14.64
N PRO A 202 -0.94 -5.11 -14.33
CA PRO A 202 -1.44 -5.07 -12.94
C PRO A 202 -0.63 -5.91 -11.96
N ARG A 203 0.13 -6.90 -12.45
CA ARG A 203 1.07 -7.68 -11.64
C ARG A 203 2.20 -6.84 -11.03
N ALA A 204 2.54 -5.70 -11.62
CA ALA A 204 3.48 -4.75 -11.01
C ALA A 204 3.01 -4.26 -9.64
N CYS A 205 1.70 -4.17 -9.42
CA CYS A 205 1.11 -3.76 -8.14
C CYS A 205 0.98 -4.93 -7.15
N SER A 206 0.74 -6.15 -7.66
CA SER A 206 0.45 -7.33 -6.84
C SER A 206 1.58 -7.71 -5.89
N ASN A 207 2.82 -7.33 -6.19
CA ASN A 207 3.97 -7.62 -5.35
C ASN A 207 3.87 -7.02 -3.94
N CYS A 208 3.11 -5.92 -3.79
CA CYS A 208 2.86 -5.24 -2.52
C CYS A 208 1.38 -5.22 -2.15
N HIS A 209 0.48 -5.10 -3.14
CA HIS A 209 -0.96 -5.00 -2.93
C HIS A 209 -1.64 -6.38 -2.96
N MET A 210 -1.24 -7.23 -2.03
CA MET A 210 -1.81 -8.56 -1.78
C MET A 210 -1.76 -8.89 -0.29
N GLY A 211 -2.44 -9.93 0.12
CA GLY A 211 -2.35 -10.43 1.48
C GLY A 211 -3.57 -10.15 2.34
N PHE A 212 -3.39 -10.04 3.66
CA PHE A 212 -4.55 -10.08 4.56
C PHE A 212 -5.22 -8.71 4.77
N ASP A 213 -4.49 -7.62 4.79
CA ASP A 213 -4.97 -6.27 5.14
C ASP A 213 -5.25 -5.37 3.92
N HIS A 214 -4.69 -5.69 2.77
CA HIS A 214 -4.87 -4.90 1.53
C HIS A 214 -4.81 -5.79 0.27
N PRO A 215 -5.69 -6.79 0.16
CA PRO A 215 -5.67 -7.79 -0.91
C PRO A 215 -6.29 -7.27 -2.22
N GLN A 216 -5.82 -6.13 -2.72
CA GLN A 216 -6.37 -5.53 -3.93
C GLN A 216 -6.14 -6.39 -5.17
N TRP A 217 -5.03 -7.15 -5.21
CA TRP A 217 -4.79 -8.11 -6.29
C TRP A 217 -5.86 -9.20 -6.33
N GLU A 218 -6.15 -9.82 -5.20
CA GLU A 218 -7.17 -10.86 -5.09
C GLU A 218 -8.57 -10.31 -5.41
N MET A 219 -8.86 -9.09 -4.95
CA MET A 219 -10.12 -8.42 -5.28
C MET A 219 -10.24 -8.11 -6.76
N TYR A 220 -9.17 -7.59 -7.37
CA TYR A 220 -9.15 -7.30 -8.80
C TYR A 220 -9.31 -8.57 -9.62
N THR A 221 -8.54 -9.62 -9.35
CA THR A 221 -8.56 -10.87 -10.13
C THR A 221 -9.85 -11.67 -10.00
N SER A 222 -10.58 -11.51 -8.89
CA SER A 222 -11.92 -12.11 -8.70
C SER A 222 -13.06 -11.21 -9.17
N ALA A 223 -12.81 -9.92 -9.46
CA ALA A 223 -13.79 -9.01 -10.02
C ALA A 223 -13.89 -9.13 -11.55
N LYS A 224 -14.99 -8.60 -12.13
CA LYS A 224 -15.20 -8.62 -13.58
C LYS A 224 -14.07 -7.99 -14.38
N HIS A 225 -13.50 -6.90 -13.90
CA HIS A 225 -12.37 -6.23 -14.55
C HIS A 225 -11.17 -7.16 -14.68
N GLY A 226 -10.76 -7.80 -13.57
CA GLY A 226 -9.63 -8.71 -13.58
C GLY A 226 -9.89 -10.01 -14.35
N ILE A 227 -11.11 -10.55 -14.31
CA ILE A 227 -11.48 -11.71 -15.12
C ILE A 227 -11.38 -11.39 -16.61
N VAL A 228 -11.88 -10.22 -17.03
CA VAL A 228 -11.79 -9.81 -18.44
C VAL A 228 -10.32 -9.56 -18.83
N TRP A 229 -9.53 -8.96 -17.94
CA TRP A 229 -8.09 -8.80 -18.18
C TRP A 229 -7.37 -10.14 -18.36
N GLN A 230 -7.69 -11.15 -17.55
CA GLN A 230 -7.10 -12.49 -17.67
C GLN A 230 -7.47 -13.19 -18.98
N ILE A 231 -8.63 -12.87 -19.54
CA ILE A 231 -9.12 -13.48 -20.80
C ILE A 231 -8.59 -12.73 -22.03
N GLU A 232 -8.56 -11.42 -22.00
CA GLU A 232 -8.36 -10.57 -23.18
C GLU A 232 -7.05 -9.76 -23.16
N GLY A 233 -6.36 -9.71 -22.01
CA GLY A 233 -5.20 -8.84 -21.84
C GLY A 233 -5.56 -7.38 -21.55
N HIS A 234 -4.57 -6.50 -21.71
CA HIS A 234 -4.66 -5.09 -21.39
C HIS A 234 -5.44 -4.30 -22.46
N VAL A 235 -6.15 -3.24 -22.05
CA VAL A 235 -6.90 -2.37 -22.97
C VAL A 235 -6.03 -1.74 -24.05
N ASN A 236 -4.76 -1.41 -23.75
CA ASN A 236 -3.81 -0.88 -24.73
C ASN A 236 -3.27 -1.94 -25.69
N GLU A 237 -3.53 -3.22 -25.44
CA GLU A 237 -3.16 -4.37 -26.27
C GLU A 237 -4.36 -4.96 -27.01
N GLY A 238 -5.49 -4.23 -27.02
CA GLY A 238 -6.73 -4.63 -27.67
C GLY A 238 -7.74 -5.33 -26.78
N GLY A 239 -7.42 -5.52 -25.48
CA GLY A 239 -8.38 -5.98 -24.48
C GLY A 239 -9.35 -4.88 -24.03
N ARG A 240 -10.38 -5.24 -23.27
CA ARG A 240 -11.42 -4.30 -22.78
C ARG A 240 -11.26 -3.91 -21.32
N ALA A 241 -10.47 -4.63 -20.56
CA ALA A 241 -10.38 -4.44 -19.12
C ALA A 241 -9.42 -3.31 -18.73
N PRO A 242 -9.83 -2.44 -17.80
CA PRO A 242 -8.89 -1.55 -17.15
C PRO A 242 -7.95 -2.34 -16.22
N THR A 243 -6.71 -1.89 -16.09
CA THR A 243 -5.76 -2.37 -15.07
C THR A 243 -5.80 -1.48 -13.84
N CYS A 244 -5.02 -1.83 -12.81
CA CYS A 244 -4.83 -0.99 -11.63
C CYS A 244 -4.41 0.43 -12.05
N GLN A 245 -3.45 0.51 -12.96
CA GLN A 245 -2.88 1.77 -13.47
C GLN A 245 -3.90 2.62 -14.24
N THR A 246 -4.82 2.00 -14.96
CA THR A 246 -5.88 2.72 -15.69
C THR A 246 -6.75 3.55 -14.74
N CYS A 247 -7.00 3.03 -13.52
CA CYS A 247 -7.81 3.69 -12.51
C CYS A 247 -6.97 4.56 -11.56
N HIS A 248 -5.84 4.06 -11.07
CA HIS A 248 -5.07 4.71 -10.01
C HIS A 248 -3.92 5.60 -10.51
N LEU A 249 -3.45 5.39 -11.74
CA LEU A 249 -2.45 6.22 -12.42
C LEU A 249 -3.04 6.81 -13.73
N SER A 250 -4.32 7.14 -13.72
CA SER A 250 -5.02 7.63 -14.93
C SER A 250 -4.24 8.80 -15.56
N GLU A 251 -4.01 8.71 -16.88
CA GLU A 251 -3.25 9.70 -17.64
C GLU A 251 -1.78 9.88 -17.20
N GLY A 252 -1.22 8.83 -16.57
CA GLY A 252 0.16 8.83 -16.11
C GLY A 252 0.39 9.67 -14.85
N ASP A 253 -0.65 9.84 -14.02
CA ASP A 253 -0.56 10.51 -12.73
C ASP A 253 0.05 9.59 -11.67
N HIS A 254 1.26 9.93 -11.20
CA HIS A 254 2.02 9.14 -10.22
C HIS A 254 1.72 9.51 -8.75
N GLU A 255 0.75 10.35 -8.47
CA GLU A 255 0.34 10.62 -7.08
C GLU A 255 -0.32 9.40 -6.42
N VAL A 256 -0.97 8.56 -7.20
CA VAL A 256 -1.62 7.32 -6.75
C VAL A 256 -2.47 7.56 -5.50
N ARG A 257 -3.37 8.53 -5.58
CA ARG A 257 -4.24 8.91 -4.47
C ARG A 257 -5.63 8.31 -4.62
N THR A 258 -6.26 8.04 -3.49
CA THR A 258 -7.68 7.65 -3.43
C THR A 258 -8.43 8.55 -2.46
N ALA A 259 -9.74 8.58 -2.56
CA ALA A 259 -10.59 9.32 -1.63
C ALA A 259 -10.48 8.76 -0.19
N TRP A 260 -10.27 7.46 -0.05
CA TRP A 260 -10.08 6.82 1.24
C TRP A 260 -8.60 6.83 1.66
N GLY A 261 -8.35 7.17 2.93
CA GLY A 261 -7.05 7.04 3.55
C GLY A 261 -6.68 5.58 3.87
N PHE A 262 -5.47 5.39 4.42
CA PHE A 262 -5.04 4.11 4.96
C PHE A 262 -6.06 3.60 6.00
N LEU A 263 -6.33 2.31 5.98
CA LEU A 263 -7.33 1.64 6.82
C LEU A 263 -8.79 2.12 6.60
N GLY A 264 -9.06 2.94 5.59
CA GLY A 264 -10.40 3.49 5.37
C GLY A 264 -10.95 4.31 6.55
N LEU A 265 -10.06 4.84 7.38
CA LEU A 265 -10.43 5.74 8.46
C LEU A 265 -10.79 7.09 7.87
N ARG A 266 -12.07 7.39 7.88
CA ARG A 266 -12.57 8.71 7.54
C ARG A 266 -12.80 9.48 8.82
N ILE A 267 -12.12 10.62 8.95
CA ILE A 267 -12.27 11.49 10.11
C ILE A 267 -13.62 12.19 10.01
N PRO A 268 -14.38 12.23 11.10
CA PRO A 268 -15.59 13.05 11.15
C PRO A 268 -15.28 14.52 10.82
N THR A 269 -16.21 15.20 10.19
CA THR A 269 -16.10 16.65 9.99
C THR A 269 -16.56 17.40 11.23
N LYS A 270 -16.26 18.68 11.27
CA LYS A 270 -16.79 19.60 12.29
C LYS A 270 -18.31 19.48 12.39
N GLU A 271 -18.99 19.48 11.25
CA GLU A 271 -20.45 19.40 11.16
C GLU A 271 -20.97 18.06 11.69
N ASN A 272 -20.30 16.94 11.35
CA ASN A 272 -20.65 15.63 11.87
C ASN A 272 -20.58 15.57 13.40
N VAL A 273 -19.51 16.11 13.97
CA VAL A 273 -19.31 16.09 15.44
C VAL A 273 -20.26 17.02 16.16
N LEU A 274 -20.56 18.20 15.58
CA LEU A 274 -21.54 19.11 16.17
C LEU A 274 -22.95 18.50 16.17
N ALA A 275 -23.32 17.74 15.15
CA ALA A 275 -24.59 17.03 15.11
C ALA A 275 -24.75 15.96 16.22
N LEU A 276 -23.63 15.43 16.74
CA LEU A 276 -23.66 14.50 17.88
C LEU A 276 -24.09 15.17 19.18
N ILE A 277 -23.95 16.49 19.32
CA ILE A 277 -24.34 17.20 20.52
C ILE A 277 -25.86 17.08 20.77
N ASP A 278 -26.64 16.99 19.71
CA ASP A 278 -28.09 16.86 19.80
C ASP A 278 -28.52 15.47 20.30
N VAL A 279 -27.72 14.42 19.99
CA VAL A 279 -27.97 13.04 20.40
C VAL A 279 -27.27 12.68 21.73
N ALA A 280 -26.20 13.38 22.08
CA ALA A 280 -25.42 13.18 23.30
C ALA A 280 -25.10 14.49 24.01
N PRO A 281 -26.11 15.20 24.57
CA PRO A 281 -25.94 16.53 25.19
C PRO A 281 -24.93 16.56 26.34
N SER A 282 -24.74 15.43 27.04
CA SER A 282 -23.76 15.29 28.13
C SER A 282 -22.28 15.41 27.65
N LEU A 283 -22.04 15.23 26.37
CA LEU A 283 -20.72 15.33 25.73
C LEU A 283 -20.51 16.67 25.00
N LYS A 284 -21.38 17.66 25.22
CA LYS A 284 -21.36 18.94 24.48
C LYS A 284 -19.99 19.62 24.50
N GLU A 285 -19.37 19.78 25.67
CA GLU A 285 -18.07 20.44 25.77
C GLU A 285 -16.93 19.67 25.05
N PRO A 286 -16.73 18.36 25.31
CA PRO A 286 -15.74 17.58 24.58
C PRO A 286 -15.97 17.61 23.05
N LEU A 287 -17.19 17.43 22.60
CA LEU A 287 -17.54 17.44 21.16
C LEU A 287 -17.31 18.82 20.53
N ALA A 288 -17.66 19.91 21.19
CA ALA A 288 -17.40 21.25 20.68
C ALA A 288 -15.90 21.55 20.55
N LYS A 289 -15.10 21.08 21.51
CA LYS A 289 -13.63 21.21 21.45
C LYS A 289 -13.06 20.38 20.30
N LEU A 290 -13.46 19.11 20.17
CA LEU A 290 -13.04 18.25 19.06
C LEU A 290 -13.43 18.87 17.70
N ALA A 291 -14.67 19.36 17.56
CA ALA A 291 -15.14 19.99 16.33
C ALA A 291 -14.30 21.19 15.89
N GLY A 292 -13.70 21.92 16.86
CA GLY A 292 -12.79 23.03 16.57
C GLY A 292 -11.47 22.63 15.92
N LEU A 293 -11.10 21.36 15.98
CA LEU A 293 -9.86 20.80 15.43
C LEU A 293 -10.07 20.03 14.10
N LEU A 294 -11.33 19.80 13.73
CA LEU A 294 -11.66 18.98 12.57
C LEU A 294 -11.93 19.85 11.32
N PRO A 295 -11.73 19.27 10.12
CA PRO A 295 -12.06 19.97 8.87
C PRO A 295 -13.56 20.21 8.76
N SER A 296 -13.95 21.36 8.20
CA SER A 296 -15.35 21.69 7.88
C SER A 296 -15.76 21.17 6.51
N GLY A 297 -17.04 20.90 6.33
CA GLY A 297 -17.68 20.54 5.07
C GLY A 297 -18.27 19.13 5.07
N HIS A 298 -18.76 18.72 3.90
CA HIS A 298 -19.44 17.46 3.72
C HIS A 298 -18.69 16.58 2.72
N TYR A 299 -18.61 15.30 2.99
CA TYR A 299 -18.07 14.31 2.08
C TYR A 299 -19.09 14.03 0.96
N MET A 300 -18.62 14.09 -0.28
CA MET A 300 -19.45 13.83 -1.47
C MET A 300 -20.06 12.43 -1.43
N ASP A 301 -21.36 12.35 -1.74
CA ASP A 301 -22.16 11.12 -1.81
C ASP A 301 -22.31 10.38 -0.46
N VAL A 302 -21.86 10.97 0.62
CA VAL A 302 -21.93 10.36 1.95
C VAL A 302 -22.89 11.15 2.81
N ASP A 303 -23.96 10.49 3.22
CA ASP A 303 -24.93 11.08 4.12
C ASP A 303 -24.32 11.28 5.52
N ASP A 304 -24.54 12.42 6.12
CA ASP A 304 -24.18 12.72 7.49
C ASP A 304 -25.11 11.93 8.43
N ASP A 305 -24.56 10.85 8.98
CA ASP A 305 -25.26 9.95 9.89
C ASP A 305 -24.64 10.06 11.30
N PRO A 306 -25.41 10.55 12.30
CA PRO A 306 -24.90 10.67 13.67
C PRO A 306 -24.41 9.33 14.24
N GLN A 307 -25.11 8.22 13.96
CA GLN A 307 -24.68 6.92 14.44
C GLN A 307 -23.33 6.53 13.84
N TRP A 308 -23.15 6.69 12.55
CA TRP A 308 -21.86 6.39 11.92
C TRP A 308 -20.75 7.33 12.40
N THR A 309 -21.06 8.59 12.68
CA THR A 309 -20.09 9.51 13.28
C THR A 309 -19.65 9.03 14.65
N PHE A 310 -20.57 8.52 15.47
CA PHE A 310 -20.25 7.91 16.76
C PHE A 310 -19.42 6.63 16.60
N ASP A 311 -19.80 5.74 15.70
CA ASP A 311 -19.06 4.51 15.42
C ASP A 311 -17.60 4.81 15.02
N ARG A 312 -17.38 5.82 14.17
CA ARG A 312 -16.02 6.28 13.80
C ARG A 312 -15.25 6.86 14.98
N ALA A 313 -15.91 7.61 15.86
CA ALA A 313 -15.27 8.12 17.07
C ALA A 313 -14.81 6.98 17.99
N LEU A 314 -15.60 5.91 18.14
CA LEU A 314 -15.19 4.71 18.89
C LEU A 314 -14.00 3.99 18.26
N ILE A 315 -13.96 3.88 16.93
CA ILE A 315 -12.81 3.30 16.21
C ILE A 315 -11.56 4.14 16.47
N LEU A 316 -11.67 5.47 16.40
CA LEU A 316 -10.54 6.36 16.67
C LEU A 316 -10.08 6.30 18.14
N GLN A 317 -10.98 6.12 19.09
CA GLN A 317 -10.63 5.87 20.50
C GLN A 317 -9.89 4.54 20.66
N ALA A 318 -10.41 3.48 20.08
CA ALA A 318 -9.79 2.16 20.16
C ALA A 318 -8.41 2.11 19.47
N ALA A 319 -8.14 3.00 18.53
CA ALA A 319 -6.83 3.20 17.91
C ALA A 319 -5.92 4.18 18.71
N GLY A 320 -6.38 4.69 19.85
CA GLY A 320 -5.64 5.67 20.66
C GLY A 320 -5.45 7.03 19.99
N ILE A 321 -6.22 7.32 18.94
CA ILE A 321 -6.21 8.62 18.24
C ILE A 321 -7.03 9.66 19.02
N LEU A 322 -8.12 9.23 19.64
CA LEU A 322 -8.91 10.00 20.60
C LEU A 322 -8.80 9.35 21.98
N ASP A 323 -8.79 10.14 23.02
CA ASP A 323 -8.87 9.64 24.39
C ASP A 323 -10.32 9.28 24.80
N ALA A 324 -10.52 8.79 26.03
CA ALA A 324 -11.82 8.42 26.55
C ALA A 324 -12.81 9.60 26.63
N SER A 325 -12.31 10.83 26.58
CA SER A 325 -13.09 12.08 26.58
C SER A 325 -13.27 12.65 25.19
N LEU A 326 -12.98 11.87 24.13
CA LEU A 326 -13.01 12.28 22.73
C LEU A 326 -12.04 13.44 22.40
N GLN A 327 -10.97 13.61 23.19
CA GLN A 327 -9.97 14.62 22.88
C GLN A 327 -8.84 14.00 22.04
N PRO A 328 -8.25 14.78 21.12
CA PRO A 328 -7.11 14.35 20.35
C PRO A 328 -5.91 14.02 21.24
N THR A 329 -5.25 12.92 20.94
CA THR A 329 -3.99 12.47 21.56
C THR A 329 -2.79 12.94 20.73
N GLU A 330 -1.57 12.61 21.15
CA GLU A 330 -0.38 12.83 20.33
C GLU A 330 -0.46 12.06 19.00
N ARG A 331 -1.03 10.84 19.02
CA ARG A 331 -1.27 10.05 17.80
C ARG A 331 -2.21 10.73 16.80
N PHE A 332 -3.11 11.59 17.26
CA PHE A 332 -3.93 12.37 16.35
C PHE A 332 -3.07 13.27 15.47
N ILE A 333 -2.06 13.90 16.03
CA ILE A 333 -1.12 14.73 15.26
C ILE A 333 -0.36 13.86 14.26
N GLU A 334 0.19 12.75 14.70
CA GLU A 334 1.02 11.88 13.86
C GLU A 334 0.24 11.22 12.72
N ILE A 335 -0.90 10.62 13.03
CA ILE A 335 -1.65 9.78 12.08
C ILE A 335 -2.60 10.63 11.25
N VAL A 336 -3.27 11.60 11.88
CA VAL A 336 -4.34 12.36 11.26
C VAL A 336 -3.81 13.58 10.54
N VAL A 337 -3.02 14.42 11.23
CA VAL A 337 -2.53 15.67 10.66
C VAL A 337 -1.36 15.41 9.71
N GLN A 338 -0.46 14.53 10.11
CA GLN A 338 0.80 14.26 9.40
C GLN A 338 0.70 13.09 8.42
N GLY A 339 -0.09 12.08 8.75
CA GLY A 339 -0.25 10.88 7.93
C GLY A 339 -1.23 10.98 6.78
N GLU A 340 -1.75 12.17 6.45
CA GLU A 340 -2.81 12.39 5.45
C GLU A 340 -4.08 11.53 5.64
N ALA A 341 -4.23 10.85 6.77
CA ALA A 341 -5.49 10.16 7.08
C ALA A 341 -6.65 11.16 7.23
N ALA A 342 -6.32 12.41 7.52
CA ALA A 342 -7.23 13.53 7.70
C ALA A 342 -7.41 14.40 6.47
N ARG A 343 -7.36 13.86 5.28
CA ARG A 343 -7.83 14.64 4.15
C ARG A 343 -9.28 15.04 4.39
N GLY A 344 -9.47 16.33 4.57
CA GLY A 344 -10.81 16.92 4.74
C GLY A 344 -11.69 16.70 3.52
N PRO A 345 -12.95 17.13 3.60
CA PRO A 345 -13.93 16.94 2.53
C PRO A 345 -13.48 17.45 1.17
N GLU A 346 -12.76 18.57 1.11
CA GLU A 346 -12.27 19.13 -0.15
C GLU A 346 -11.37 18.15 -0.91
N ALA A 347 -10.33 17.65 -0.26
CA ALA A 347 -9.39 16.73 -0.87
C ALA A 347 -10.04 15.36 -1.18
N PHE A 348 -10.90 14.86 -0.28
CA PHE A 348 -11.69 13.66 -0.53
C PHE A 348 -12.56 13.81 -1.77
N ASN A 349 -13.29 14.93 -1.87
CA ASN A 349 -14.22 15.18 -2.96
C ASN A 349 -13.49 15.33 -4.30
N ALA A 350 -12.29 15.91 -4.30
CA ALA A 350 -11.45 16.00 -5.48
C ALA A 350 -11.07 14.62 -6.00
N GLU A 351 -10.56 13.74 -5.13
CA GLU A 351 -10.18 12.37 -5.52
C GLU A 351 -11.40 11.52 -5.92
N ARG A 352 -12.53 11.70 -5.24
CA ARG A 352 -13.79 11.04 -5.60
C ARG A 352 -14.27 11.44 -6.99
N LYS A 353 -14.22 12.74 -7.32
CA LYS A 353 -14.56 13.25 -8.66
C LYS A 353 -13.64 12.70 -9.73
N LYS A 354 -12.31 12.66 -9.46
CA LYS A 354 -11.31 12.12 -10.36
C LYS A 354 -11.57 10.64 -10.66
N MET A 355 -11.85 9.82 -9.64
CA MET A 355 -12.15 8.42 -9.82
C MET A 355 -13.47 8.20 -10.58
N LYS A 356 -14.53 8.93 -10.24
CA LYS A 356 -15.80 8.88 -10.99
C LYS A 356 -15.62 9.25 -12.47
N ALA A 357 -14.83 10.28 -12.76
CA ALA A 357 -14.53 10.65 -14.14
C ALA A 357 -13.79 9.54 -14.89
N THR A 358 -12.91 8.82 -14.22
CA THR A 358 -12.22 7.65 -14.80
C THR A 358 -13.21 6.51 -15.10
N CYS A 359 -14.10 6.18 -14.16
CA CYS A 359 -15.13 5.17 -14.38
C CYS A 359 -16.07 5.55 -15.54
N ASN A 360 -16.43 6.82 -15.66
CA ASN A 360 -17.34 7.34 -16.67
C ASN A 360 -16.78 7.27 -18.10
N LYS A 361 -15.49 6.99 -18.28
CA LYS A 361 -14.92 6.71 -19.61
C LYS A 361 -15.53 5.46 -20.26
N CYS A 362 -16.05 4.54 -19.43
CA CYS A 362 -16.63 3.26 -19.87
C CYS A 362 -18.06 3.02 -19.37
N HIS A 363 -18.41 3.58 -18.21
CA HIS A 363 -19.69 3.34 -17.52
C HIS A 363 -20.60 4.57 -17.53
N ALA A 364 -21.92 4.32 -17.53
CA ALA A 364 -22.90 5.40 -17.41
C ALA A 364 -22.83 6.08 -16.04
N GLN A 365 -23.02 7.39 -16.01
CA GLN A 365 -22.96 8.22 -14.78
C GLN A 365 -23.87 7.69 -13.66
N GLY A 366 -25.08 7.25 -13.96
CA GLY A 366 -26.01 6.70 -12.98
C GLY A 366 -25.44 5.47 -12.29
N PHE A 367 -24.91 4.51 -13.07
CA PHE A 367 -24.25 3.31 -12.54
C PHE A 367 -23.06 3.66 -11.64
N VAL A 368 -22.21 4.60 -12.06
CA VAL A 368 -21.05 5.02 -11.26
C VAL A 368 -21.51 5.63 -9.94
N ASN A 369 -22.52 6.50 -9.95
CA ASN A 369 -23.04 7.12 -8.74
C ASN A 369 -23.62 6.08 -7.76
N GLU A 370 -24.41 5.14 -8.28
CA GLU A 370 -25.00 4.06 -7.48
C GLU A 370 -23.92 3.15 -6.88
N HIS A 371 -22.89 2.78 -7.66
CA HIS A 371 -21.79 1.96 -7.18
C HIS A 371 -21.06 2.61 -5.99
N PHE A 372 -20.70 3.89 -6.11
CA PHE A 372 -20.02 4.61 -5.02
C PHE A 372 -20.90 4.75 -3.79
N LYS A 373 -22.18 5.06 -3.96
CA LYS A 373 -23.14 5.15 -2.85
C LYS A 373 -23.31 3.80 -2.14
N ALA A 374 -23.52 2.73 -2.88
CA ALA A 374 -23.60 1.39 -2.30
C ALA A 374 -22.32 0.97 -1.56
N SER A 375 -21.15 1.31 -2.09
CA SER A 375 -19.88 1.01 -1.42
C SER A 375 -19.71 1.83 -0.12
N ASP A 376 -20.18 3.08 -0.08
CA ASP A 376 -20.17 3.88 1.15
C ASP A 376 -21.13 3.30 2.22
N GLU A 377 -22.29 2.79 1.83
CA GLU A 377 -23.20 2.09 2.77
C GLU A 377 -22.59 0.80 3.32
N ILE A 378 -21.78 0.07 2.53
CA ILE A 378 -21.09 -1.13 2.98
C ILE A 378 -20.04 -0.81 4.04
N ILE A 379 -19.21 0.23 3.85
CA ILE A 379 -18.24 0.61 4.87
C ILE A 379 -18.93 1.10 6.15
N LYS A 380 -20.04 1.85 6.02
CA LYS A 380 -20.83 2.28 7.15
C LYS A 380 -21.37 1.09 7.95
N ALA A 381 -21.92 0.09 7.27
CA ALA A 381 -22.38 -1.14 7.93
C ALA A 381 -21.22 -1.89 8.62
N ALA A 382 -20.05 -1.97 7.99
CA ALA A 382 -18.87 -2.61 8.59
C ALA A 382 -18.37 -1.85 9.83
N ASP A 383 -18.33 -0.54 9.78
CA ASP A 383 -17.95 0.32 10.91
C ASP A 383 -18.93 0.15 12.10
N HIS A 384 -20.22 0.03 11.82
CA HIS A 384 -21.23 -0.19 12.85
C HIS A 384 -21.04 -1.54 13.57
N GLU A 385 -20.80 -2.61 12.85
CA GLU A 385 -20.51 -3.92 13.46
C GLU A 385 -19.19 -3.90 14.24
N PHE A 386 -18.17 -3.24 13.70
CA PHE A 386 -16.89 -3.09 14.39
C PHE A 386 -17.03 -2.28 15.70
N ALA A 387 -17.80 -1.20 15.69
CA ALA A 387 -18.07 -0.39 16.88
C ALA A 387 -18.76 -1.18 17.99
N LYS A 388 -19.64 -2.13 17.65
CA LYS A 388 -20.24 -3.06 18.65
C LYS A 388 -19.18 -3.90 19.34
N ALA A 389 -18.25 -4.47 18.57
CA ALA A 389 -17.16 -5.27 19.10
C ALA A 389 -16.22 -4.44 19.99
N ILE A 390 -15.85 -3.24 19.54
CA ILE A 390 -15.06 -2.28 20.32
C ILE A 390 -15.74 -1.97 21.65
N SER A 391 -17.02 -1.63 21.62
CA SER A 391 -17.79 -1.31 22.83
C SER A 391 -17.82 -2.44 23.84
N ALA A 392 -17.93 -3.70 23.38
CA ALA A 392 -17.90 -4.87 24.23
C ALA A 392 -16.54 -5.04 24.93
N VAL A 393 -15.43 -4.88 24.19
CA VAL A 393 -14.08 -5.01 24.73
C VAL A 393 -13.73 -3.84 25.66
N GLN A 394 -14.06 -2.60 25.29
CA GLN A 394 -13.88 -1.42 26.15
C GLN A 394 -14.60 -1.58 27.49
N ALA A 395 -15.80 -2.15 27.46
CA ALA A 395 -16.56 -2.39 28.69
C ALA A 395 -15.88 -3.42 29.62
N LEU A 396 -15.19 -4.44 29.08
CA LEU A 396 -14.41 -5.39 29.88
C LEU A 396 -13.20 -4.71 30.57
N TYR A 397 -12.52 -3.81 29.88
CA TYR A 397 -11.45 -3.02 30.48
C TYR A 397 -11.97 -2.08 31.56
N LYS A 398 -13.07 -1.39 31.29
CA LYS A 398 -13.71 -0.48 32.25
C LYS A 398 -14.15 -1.19 33.54
N ASP A 399 -14.62 -2.42 33.43
CA ASP A 399 -15.09 -3.21 34.55
C ASP A 399 -13.94 -3.97 35.26
N GLY A 400 -12.70 -3.82 34.81
CA GLY A 400 -11.53 -4.50 35.39
C GLY A 400 -11.49 -6.00 35.12
N ILE A 401 -12.22 -6.50 34.13
CA ILE A 401 -12.24 -7.91 33.71
C ILE A 401 -11.05 -8.22 32.79
N LEU A 402 -10.70 -7.27 31.90
CA LEU A 402 -9.44 -7.26 31.17
C LEU A 402 -8.48 -6.31 31.86
N GLU A 403 -7.23 -6.74 32.01
CA GLU A 403 -6.14 -5.91 32.52
C GLU A 403 -5.42 -5.25 31.35
N LYS A 404 -5.22 -3.94 31.47
CA LYS A 404 -4.43 -3.20 30.47
C LYS A 404 -2.98 -3.74 30.46
N PRO A 405 -2.45 -4.17 29.32
CA PRO A 405 -1.09 -4.64 29.20
C PRO A 405 -0.07 -3.60 29.70
N GLU A 406 1.02 -4.07 30.30
CA GLU A 406 2.10 -3.20 30.76
C GLU A 406 2.69 -2.40 29.57
N GLY A 407 2.88 -1.12 29.76
CA GLY A 407 3.40 -0.22 28.72
C GLY A 407 2.37 0.29 27.73
N TRP A 408 1.13 -0.20 27.74
CA TRP A 408 0.07 0.35 26.91
C TRP A 408 -0.50 1.63 27.51
N GLU A 409 -0.64 2.65 26.68
CA GLU A 409 -1.31 3.90 27.06
C GLU A 409 -2.83 3.78 26.96
N TYR A 410 -3.31 3.13 25.90
CA TYR A 410 -4.72 2.93 25.60
C TYR A 410 -5.12 1.47 25.72
N ALA A 411 -6.42 1.19 25.95
CA ALA A 411 -6.96 -0.17 26.02
C ALA A 411 -8.47 -0.18 25.66
N PRO A 412 -8.87 -0.88 24.58
CA PRO A 412 -7.98 -1.58 23.63
C PRO A 412 -7.09 -0.63 22.86
N ASP A 413 -5.99 -1.12 22.34
CA ASP A 413 -5.13 -0.36 21.43
C ASP A 413 -4.98 -1.10 20.10
N LEU A 414 -5.76 -0.72 19.12
CA LEU A 414 -5.79 -1.34 17.79
C LEU A 414 -4.48 -1.18 16.99
N LEU A 415 -3.56 -0.34 17.41
CA LEU A 415 -2.26 -0.17 16.78
C LEU A 415 -1.16 -1.03 17.41
N GLN A 416 -1.50 -1.84 18.43
CA GLN A 416 -0.57 -2.75 19.10
C GLN A 416 -0.92 -4.23 18.94
N TYR A 417 -1.32 -4.64 17.80
CA TYR A 417 -1.93 -5.93 17.49
C TYR A 417 -1.07 -7.17 17.75
N TYR A 418 0.22 -7.14 17.57
CA TYR A 418 1.07 -8.28 17.89
C TYR A 418 1.19 -8.55 19.40
N GLU A 419 0.87 -7.53 20.19
CA GLU A 419 1.01 -7.59 21.64
C GLU A 419 -0.31 -7.92 22.36
N ALA A 420 -1.41 -8.10 21.63
CA ALA A 420 -2.69 -8.49 22.18
C ALA A 420 -2.59 -9.88 22.83
N LYS A 421 -2.89 -9.95 24.12
CA LYS A 421 -2.64 -11.15 24.95
C LYS A 421 -3.83 -12.11 25.01
N THR A 422 -5.03 -11.61 24.77
CA THR A 422 -6.26 -12.40 24.87
C THR A 422 -6.85 -12.69 23.50
N SER A 423 -7.57 -13.80 23.39
CA SER A 423 -8.24 -14.17 22.12
C SER A 423 -9.26 -13.14 21.68
N ILE A 424 -9.95 -12.49 22.61
CA ILE A 424 -10.95 -11.46 22.29
C ILE A 424 -10.31 -10.19 21.70
N GLU A 425 -9.14 -9.82 22.16
CA GLU A 425 -8.39 -8.68 21.61
C GLU A 425 -7.79 -9.02 20.24
N GLN A 426 -7.27 -10.24 20.07
CA GLN A 426 -6.76 -10.72 18.79
C GLN A 426 -7.87 -10.76 17.74
N GLU A 427 -9.08 -11.19 18.11
CA GLU A 427 -10.23 -11.19 17.22
C GLU A 427 -10.67 -9.77 16.84
N LEU A 428 -10.71 -8.85 17.80
CA LEU A 428 -10.99 -7.42 17.54
C LEU A 428 -10.00 -6.83 16.52
N TYR A 429 -8.79 -7.27 16.58
CA TYR A 429 -7.69 -6.96 15.70
C TYR A 429 -7.91 -7.41 14.27
N LEU A 430 -8.29 -8.72 14.09
CA LEU A 430 -8.60 -9.27 12.78
C LEU A 430 -9.79 -8.55 12.15
N ILE A 431 -10.75 -8.09 12.95
CA ILE A 431 -11.83 -7.24 12.43
C ILE A 431 -11.26 -5.97 11.82
N MET A 432 -10.37 -5.28 12.49
CA MET A 432 -9.81 -4.01 11.99
C MET A 432 -8.97 -4.19 10.72
N LEU A 433 -8.00 -5.09 10.77
CA LEU A 433 -6.98 -5.17 9.73
C LEU A 433 -7.36 -6.07 8.55
N GLU A 434 -8.24 -7.04 8.79
CA GLU A 434 -8.56 -8.03 7.78
C GLU A 434 -10.01 -7.90 7.30
N TYR A 435 -10.97 -8.21 8.15
CA TYR A 435 -12.35 -8.41 7.71
C TYR A 435 -13.03 -7.12 7.28
N ARG A 436 -12.85 -6.04 8.04
CA ARG A 436 -13.35 -4.71 7.67
C ARG A 436 -12.68 -4.18 6.40
N GLN A 437 -11.34 -4.37 6.29
CA GLN A 437 -10.60 -3.94 5.09
C GLN A 437 -11.11 -4.65 3.84
N ARG A 438 -11.26 -5.97 3.91
CA ARG A 438 -11.79 -6.78 2.80
C ARG A 438 -13.22 -6.42 2.44
N THR A 439 -14.03 -6.07 3.43
CA THR A 439 -15.43 -5.68 3.21
C THR A 439 -15.51 -4.41 2.38
N PHE A 440 -14.93 -3.30 2.84
CA PHE A 440 -15.08 -2.04 2.13
C PHE A 440 -14.24 -1.95 0.85
N GLN A 441 -12.99 -2.45 0.87
CA GLN A 441 -12.14 -2.42 -0.30
C GLN A 441 -12.70 -3.31 -1.41
N GLY A 442 -13.21 -4.50 -1.06
CA GLY A 442 -13.88 -5.38 -2.02
C GLY A 442 -15.10 -4.74 -2.67
N ALA A 443 -15.89 -3.97 -1.90
CA ALA A 443 -17.00 -3.20 -2.42
C ALA A 443 -16.55 -2.15 -3.45
N PHE A 444 -15.56 -1.33 -3.13
CA PHE A 444 -15.03 -0.32 -4.05
C PHE A 444 -14.35 -0.90 -5.29
N HIS A 445 -13.81 -2.13 -5.22
CA HIS A 445 -13.25 -2.84 -6.38
C HIS A 445 -14.28 -3.68 -7.15
N ALA A 446 -15.57 -3.56 -6.83
CA ALA A 446 -16.65 -4.32 -7.45
C ALA A 446 -16.43 -5.84 -7.38
N SER A 447 -15.76 -6.31 -6.33
CA SER A 447 -15.51 -7.72 -6.06
C SER A 447 -16.51 -8.24 -5.03
N ASN A 448 -17.76 -8.44 -5.47
CA ASN A 448 -18.89 -8.72 -4.59
C ASN A 448 -18.73 -10.01 -3.79
N ASP A 449 -18.23 -11.06 -4.44
CA ASP A 449 -18.03 -12.36 -3.81
C ASP A 449 -16.90 -12.28 -2.76
N TYR A 450 -15.80 -11.66 -3.11
CA TYR A 450 -14.68 -11.45 -2.18
C TYR A 450 -15.08 -10.58 -0.97
N MET A 451 -15.78 -9.45 -1.23
CA MET A 451 -16.30 -8.56 -0.20
C MET A 451 -17.20 -9.32 0.78
N HIS A 452 -18.09 -10.16 0.28
CA HIS A 452 -19.05 -10.88 1.11
C HIS A 452 -18.39 -12.03 1.90
N TRP A 453 -17.70 -12.96 1.21
CA TRP A 453 -17.22 -14.20 1.82
C TRP A 453 -15.89 -14.07 2.57
N TYR A 454 -15.03 -13.16 2.14
CA TYR A 454 -13.73 -12.93 2.80
C TYR A 454 -13.71 -11.69 3.68
N GLY A 455 -14.72 -10.82 3.59
CA GLY A 455 -14.87 -9.63 4.40
C GLY A 455 -16.05 -9.68 5.35
N TRP A 456 -17.27 -9.47 4.83
CA TRP A 456 -18.48 -9.29 5.64
C TRP A 456 -18.85 -10.50 6.49
N ALA A 457 -18.86 -11.70 5.93
CA ALA A 457 -19.26 -12.90 6.67
C ALA A 457 -18.28 -13.22 7.81
N PRO A 458 -16.95 -13.21 7.64
CA PRO A 458 -16.01 -13.31 8.75
C PRO A 458 -16.15 -12.19 9.77
N LEU A 459 -16.36 -10.94 9.35
CA LEU A 459 -16.58 -9.80 10.24
C LEU A 459 -17.77 -10.08 11.18
N LYS A 460 -18.91 -10.50 10.64
CA LYS A 460 -20.09 -10.83 11.44
C LYS A 460 -19.83 -11.98 12.41
N THR A 461 -19.10 -13.01 11.98
CA THR A 461 -18.72 -14.14 12.84
C THR A 461 -17.83 -13.67 13.99
N ALA A 462 -16.81 -12.87 13.70
CA ALA A 462 -15.88 -12.33 14.69
C ALA A 462 -16.59 -11.43 15.71
N VAL A 463 -17.48 -10.55 15.26
CA VAL A 463 -18.30 -9.73 16.18
C VAL A 463 -19.12 -10.58 17.12
N ASN A 464 -19.81 -11.61 16.61
CA ASN A 464 -20.58 -12.52 17.46
C ASN A 464 -19.68 -13.27 18.44
N THR A 465 -18.52 -13.74 18.02
CA THR A 465 -17.51 -14.39 18.89
C THR A 465 -17.10 -13.46 20.02
N ILE A 466 -16.79 -12.20 19.72
CA ILE A 466 -16.43 -11.20 20.74
C ILE A 466 -17.56 -10.97 21.73
N LEU A 467 -18.80 -10.82 21.25
CA LEU A 467 -19.95 -10.57 22.11
C LEU A 467 -20.24 -11.74 23.07
N GLU A 468 -20.17 -12.97 22.58
CA GLU A 468 -20.36 -14.18 23.41
C GLU A 468 -19.20 -14.36 24.39
N GLU A 469 -17.97 -14.15 23.99
CA GLU A 469 -16.80 -14.25 24.87
C GLU A 469 -16.83 -13.16 25.95
N ALA A 470 -17.17 -11.93 25.61
CA ALA A 470 -17.35 -10.86 26.59
C ALA A 470 -18.41 -11.21 27.65
N LYS A 471 -19.52 -11.79 27.21
CA LYS A 471 -20.57 -12.28 28.12
C LYS A 471 -20.06 -13.38 29.04
N ARG A 472 -19.32 -14.36 28.54
CA ARG A 472 -18.71 -15.44 29.29
C ARG A 472 -17.73 -14.91 30.34
N MET A 473 -16.83 -14.02 29.95
CA MET A 473 -15.84 -13.41 30.84
C MET A 473 -16.51 -12.66 32.02
N ARG A 474 -17.60 -11.92 31.75
CA ARG A 474 -18.39 -11.25 32.78
C ARG A 474 -18.99 -12.25 33.78
N ALA A 475 -19.62 -13.29 33.28
CA ALA A 475 -20.24 -14.34 34.15
C ALA A 475 -19.19 -15.02 35.04
N GLU A 476 -18.02 -15.32 34.52
CA GLU A 476 -16.92 -15.90 35.30
C GLU A 476 -16.38 -14.93 36.38
N HIS A 477 -16.20 -13.66 36.02
CA HIS A 477 -15.78 -12.63 36.98
C HIS A 477 -16.78 -12.46 38.12
N ASP A 478 -18.07 -12.37 37.79
CA ASP A 478 -19.13 -12.21 38.78
C ASP A 478 -19.24 -13.43 39.70
N SER A 479 -19.08 -14.64 39.14
CA SER A 479 -19.06 -15.88 39.93
C SER A 479 -17.88 -15.92 40.91
N LYS A 480 -16.68 -15.53 40.49
CA LYS A 480 -15.50 -15.44 41.37
C LYS A 480 -15.68 -14.41 42.48
N LYS A 481 -16.28 -13.25 42.15
CA LYS A 481 -16.56 -12.19 43.12
C LYS A 481 -17.62 -12.60 44.17
N MET A 482 -18.59 -13.41 43.78
CA MET A 482 -19.55 -14.00 44.73
C MET A 482 -18.94 -15.07 45.63
N ALA A 483 -18.02 -15.90 45.10
CA ALA A 483 -17.33 -16.93 45.84
C ALA A 483 -16.28 -16.35 46.81
N ALA A 484 -15.81 -15.15 46.64
CA ALA A 484 -14.84 -14.47 47.50
C ALA A 484 -15.49 -13.65 48.65
N LYS A 485 -16.80 -13.48 48.62
CA LYS A 485 -17.62 -12.90 49.68
C LYS A 485 -18.18 -13.94 50.61
#